data_8f951178d90d809bedcd4b05b6b61963
#
_entry.id   8f951178d90d809bedcd4b05b6b61963
#
_cell.length_a   1.000
_cell.length_b   1.000
_cell.length_c   1.000
_cell.angle_alpha   90.00
_cell.angle_beta   90.00
_cell.angle_gamma   90.00
#
_symmetry.space_group_name_H-M   'P 1'
#
loop_
_entity.id
_entity.type
_entity.pdbx_description
1 polymer ?
#
loop_
_entity_poly.entity_id
_entity_poly.type
_entity_poly.pdbx_seq_one_letter_code
_entity_poly.pdbx_strand_id
1 'polypeptide(L)'
;MDGAYGAQCWDLWAKYCMDLYGASVSDCITPTGYAEGNYTRFPTNAKMAAIFEKKPADYSPVKGDVAFWNFSSQHTGSHVSIVVEDGVHNGRITVLSQNPNPAQRMSFDLTAFLGYLHPKALGEGGGTTSTEENPTGDNSHGSPDSARGGAWIHWQGDNLYLHESDNAGTRTRIFYRTTANNFLEKASRSQPSSDSGQAHPSTSISSENSYALYVVGTVEAGLRWDAVEADSLQGIGIAQWSFERRLQVLNAMKAADPTGYDAFKAAAPKVAALMESGGTFKRSLTSVEAAAFHTWAGRSESRDGQRKQFAEDYAGYPKEYSNVKMQILWVTAYHQSPANALKVPKASNLAQLKNNILATYPFGPYTTRYNQAYSLLSVWDGKSNPPAF
;
A
#
# COMPACT_ATOMS: atom_id res chain seq x y z
N MET A 1 -1.93 1.07 -7.41
CA MET A 1 -2.22 2.28 -8.23
C MET A 1 -1.17 2.32 -9.29
N ASP A 2 -1.56 2.28 -10.55
CA ASP A 2 -0.63 2.19 -11.68
C ASP A 2 -0.02 3.54 -12.07
N GLY A 3 -0.56 4.63 -11.54
CA GLY A 3 -0.10 6.00 -11.81
C GLY A 3 -0.27 6.45 -13.26
N ALA A 4 -0.99 5.69 -14.09
CA ALA A 4 -1.05 5.90 -15.54
C ALA A 4 -1.62 7.27 -15.93
N TYR A 5 -2.44 7.88 -15.07
CA TYR A 5 -3.05 9.21 -15.27
C TYR A 5 -2.96 10.10 -14.03
N GLY A 6 -1.96 9.88 -13.16
CA GLY A 6 -1.92 10.46 -11.83
C GLY A 6 -2.91 9.75 -10.89
N ALA A 7 -2.98 10.17 -9.63
CA ALA A 7 -3.85 9.56 -8.63
C ALA A 7 -5.32 9.92 -8.91
N GLN A 8 -6.03 9.11 -9.68
CA GLN A 8 -7.43 9.29 -10.04
C GLN A 8 -8.38 8.63 -9.04
N CYS A 9 -9.63 9.03 -9.00
CA CYS A 9 -10.66 8.38 -8.18
C CYS A 9 -10.86 6.90 -8.57
N TRP A 10 -10.63 6.56 -9.83
CA TRP A 10 -10.65 5.19 -10.32
C TRP A 10 -9.55 4.31 -9.69
N ASP A 11 -8.35 4.86 -9.42
CA ASP A 11 -7.28 4.11 -8.75
C ASP A 11 -7.69 3.68 -7.35
N LEU A 12 -8.41 4.54 -6.62
CA LEU A 12 -8.96 4.20 -5.30
C LEU A 12 -9.99 3.06 -5.40
N TRP A 13 -10.90 3.13 -6.39
CA TRP A 13 -11.87 2.09 -6.69
C TRP A 13 -11.19 0.75 -7.03
N ALA A 14 -10.25 0.77 -7.97
CA ALA A 14 -9.54 -0.44 -8.39
C ALA A 14 -8.77 -1.04 -7.22
N LYS A 15 -8.06 -0.21 -6.45
CA LYS A 15 -7.32 -0.65 -5.26
C LYS A 15 -8.24 -1.27 -4.21
N TYR A 16 -9.40 -0.65 -3.97
CA TYR A 16 -10.42 -1.17 -3.06
C TYR A 16 -10.90 -2.57 -3.49
N CYS A 17 -11.22 -2.73 -4.77
CA CYS A 17 -11.67 -4.02 -5.32
C CYS A 17 -10.59 -5.10 -5.28
N MET A 18 -9.36 -4.71 -5.59
CA MET A 18 -8.22 -5.64 -5.62
C MET A 18 -7.85 -6.11 -4.21
N ASP A 19 -7.74 -5.18 -3.26
CA ASP A 19 -7.25 -5.48 -1.92
C ASP A 19 -8.28 -6.23 -1.08
N LEU A 20 -9.56 -5.87 -1.18
CA LEU A 20 -10.60 -6.46 -0.34
C LEU A 20 -11.28 -7.68 -0.96
N TYR A 21 -11.40 -7.72 -2.27
CA TYR A 21 -12.22 -8.74 -2.95
C TYR A 21 -11.45 -9.58 -3.96
N GLY A 22 -10.13 -9.39 -4.05
CA GLY A 22 -9.28 -10.18 -4.96
C GLY A 22 -9.67 -10.02 -6.42
N ALA A 23 -10.16 -8.83 -6.81
CA ALA A 23 -10.38 -8.48 -8.20
C ALA A 23 -9.03 -8.21 -8.90
N SER A 24 -8.99 -8.37 -10.20
CA SER A 24 -7.87 -7.90 -11.02
C SER A 24 -8.12 -6.47 -11.51
N VAL A 25 -7.07 -5.79 -11.98
CA VAL A 25 -7.20 -4.48 -12.62
C VAL A 25 -8.19 -4.53 -13.78
N SER A 26 -8.15 -5.61 -14.59
CA SER A 26 -9.06 -5.80 -15.72
C SER A 26 -10.53 -5.94 -15.30
N ASP A 27 -10.82 -6.47 -14.10
CA ASP A 27 -12.17 -6.53 -13.57
C ASP A 27 -12.72 -5.14 -13.21
N CYS A 28 -11.84 -4.20 -12.87
CA CYS A 28 -12.19 -2.85 -12.43
C CYS A 28 -12.30 -1.83 -13.57
N ILE A 29 -11.94 -2.21 -14.80
CA ILE A 29 -12.00 -1.32 -15.97
C ILE A 29 -13.43 -0.83 -16.20
N THR A 30 -13.56 0.49 -16.37
CA THR A 30 -14.85 1.11 -16.68
C THR A 30 -15.17 0.99 -18.18
N PRO A 31 -16.40 0.56 -18.52
CA PRO A 31 -16.80 0.41 -19.93
C PRO A 31 -16.88 1.73 -20.71
N THR A 32 -16.98 2.87 -20.03
CA THR A 32 -17.17 4.21 -20.65
C THR A 32 -15.87 5.02 -20.68
N GLY A 33 -14.80 4.56 -20.02
CA GLY A 33 -13.59 5.34 -19.80
C GLY A 33 -13.69 6.33 -18.63
N TYR A 34 -14.86 6.39 -17.94
CA TYR A 34 -15.13 7.25 -16.81
C TYR A 34 -15.73 6.45 -15.65
N ALA A 35 -15.55 6.92 -14.40
CA ALA A 35 -15.93 6.18 -13.21
C ALA A 35 -17.42 5.80 -13.14
N GLU A 36 -18.32 6.65 -13.66
CA GLU A 36 -19.76 6.39 -13.68
C GLU A 36 -20.13 5.11 -14.47
N GLY A 37 -19.27 4.68 -15.40
CA GLY A 37 -19.48 3.48 -16.19
C GLY A 37 -19.55 2.22 -15.36
N ASN A 38 -18.83 2.17 -14.25
CA ASN A 38 -18.89 1.03 -13.32
C ASN A 38 -20.26 0.90 -12.63
N TYR A 39 -20.96 2.01 -12.42
CA TYR A 39 -22.30 2.00 -11.86
C TYR A 39 -23.38 1.89 -12.96
N THR A 40 -23.30 2.69 -14.03
CA THR A 40 -24.35 2.76 -15.06
C THR A 40 -24.44 1.48 -15.88
N ARG A 41 -23.33 0.80 -16.10
CA ARG A 41 -23.21 -0.48 -16.83
C ARG A 41 -23.07 -1.70 -15.92
N PHE A 42 -23.35 -1.54 -14.61
CA PHE A 42 -23.26 -2.65 -13.66
C PHE A 42 -24.31 -3.74 -13.97
N PRO A 43 -23.94 -5.04 -13.90
CA PRO A 43 -22.59 -5.54 -13.65
C PRO A 43 -21.68 -5.46 -14.89
N THR A 44 -20.45 -4.99 -14.71
CA THR A 44 -19.48 -4.85 -15.80
C THR A 44 -18.87 -6.19 -16.24
N ASN A 45 -18.82 -7.14 -15.29
CA ASN A 45 -18.37 -8.52 -15.52
C ASN A 45 -18.85 -9.44 -14.38
N ALA A 46 -18.60 -10.75 -14.54
CA ALA A 46 -19.02 -11.75 -13.54
C ALA A 46 -18.34 -11.57 -12.17
N LYS A 47 -17.09 -11.10 -12.12
CA LYS A 47 -16.36 -10.84 -10.87
C LYS A 47 -17.04 -9.70 -10.10
N MET A 48 -17.36 -8.59 -10.75
CA MET A 48 -18.06 -7.46 -10.14
C MET A 48 -19.48 -7.84 -9.69
N ALA A 49 -20.18 -8.64 -10.48
CA ALA A 49 -21.50 -9.20 -10.10
C ALA A 49 -21.42 -10.10 -8.86
N ALA A 50 -20.33 -10.82 -8.68
CA ALA A 50 -20.13 -11.67 -7.50
C ALA A 50 -19.83 -10.86 -6.23
N ILE A 51 -19.10 -9.75 -6.36
CA ILE A 51 -18.66 -8.91 -5.23
C ILE A 51 -19.76 -7.97 -4.77
N PHE A 52 -20.43 -7.29 -5.71
CA PHE A 52 -21.31 -6.16 -5.42
C PHE A 52 -22.77 -6.43 -5.80
N GLU A 53 -23.65 -5.66 -5.21
CA GLU A 53 -24.98 -5.41 -5.70
C GLU A 53 -25.20 -3.89 -5.90
N LYS A 54 -26.06 -3.55 -6.85
CA LYS A 54 -26.38 -2.17 -7.17
C LYS A 54 -27.49 -1.65 -6.28
N LYS A 55 -27.24 -0.53 -5.60
CA LYS A 55 -28.21 0.17 -4.76
C LYS A 55 -28.53 1.56 -5.35
N PRO A 56 -29.79 1.99 -5.34
CA PRO A 56 -30.20 3.30 -5.88
C PRO A 56 -29.71 4.46 -5.01
N ALA A 57 -29.92 5.68 -5.51
CA ALA A 57 -29.45 6.89 -4.85
C ALA A 57 -30.14 7.20 -3.50
N ASP A 58 -31.34 6.69 -3.30
CA ASP A 58 -32.15 6.81 -2.06
C ASP A 58 -31.85 5.72 -1.03
N TYR A 59 -30.95 4.79 -1.34
CA TYR A 59 -30.46 3.82 -0.37
C TYR A 59 -29.67 4.51 0.74
N SER A 60 -29.86 4.07 1.99
CA SER A 60 -29.06 4.55 3.12
C SER A 60 -27.70 3.81 3.11
N PRO A 61 -26.60 4.51 2.77
CA PRO A 61 -25.33 3.84 2.62
C PRO A 61 -24.75 3.38 3.96
N VAL A 62 -23.95 2.34 3.90
CA VAL A 62 -23.13 1.87 5.02
C VAL A 62 -21.64 1.99 4.69
N LYS A 63 -20.80 2.01 5.72
CA LYS A 63 -19.35 2.00 5.56
C LYS A 63 -18.92 0.84 4.67
N GLY A 64 -18.08 1.16 3.68
CA GLY A 64 -17.62 0.17 2.69
C GLY A 64 -18.42 0.20 1.39
N ASP A 65 -19.56 0.87 1.32
CA ASP A 65 -20.25 1.12 0.06
C ASP A 65 -19.39 1.94 -0.88
N VAL A 66 -19.57 1.74 -2.17
CA VAL A 66 -18.89 2.52 -3.20
C VAL A 66 -19.89 3.46 -3.85
N ALA A 67 -19.66 4.73 -3.69
CA ALA A 67 -20.53 5.81 -4.13
C ALA A 67 -20.09 6.38 -5.49
N PHE A 68 -21.05 6.64 -6.40
CA PHE A 68 -20.78 7.10 -7.76
C PHE A 68 -21.52 8.38 -8.10
N TRP A 69 -20.82 9.31 -8.75
CA TRP A 69 -21.39 10.55 -9.30
C TRP A 69 -21.17 10.64 -10.80
N ASN A 70 -22.14 11.23 -11.47
CA ASN A 70 -22.01 11.66 -12.85
C ASN A 70 -21.28 13.00 -12.93
N PHE A 71 -21.04 13.47 -14.15
CA PHE A 71 -20.44 14.78 -14.42
C PHE A 71 -21.28 15.90 -13.81
N SER A 72 -20.61 16.84 -13.13
CA SER A 72 -21.23 18.01 -12.54
C SER A 72 -20.21 19.14 -12.38
N SER A 73 -20.64 20.29 -11.90
CA SER A 73 -19.73 21.39 -11.54
C SER A 73 -18.81 21.01 -10.37
N GLN A 74 -19.23 20.08 -9.50
CA GLN A 74 -18.43 19.55 -8.40
C GLN A 74 -17.43 18.48 -8.91
N HIS A 75 -17.81 17.72 -9.93
CA HIS A 75 -17.02 16.67 -10.55
C HIS A 75 -16.95 16.89 -12.06
N THR A 76 -15.91 17.56 -12.53
CA THR A 76 -15.70 17.87 -13.96
C THR A 76 -15.48 16.63 -14.82
N GLY A 77 -14.98 15.52 -14.22
CA GLY A 77 -15.14 14.15 -14.70
C GLY A 77 -16.20 13.46 -13.82
N SER A 78 -16.65 12.24 -14.14
CA SER A 78 -17.42 11.46 -13.19
C SER A 78 -16.54 11.08 -11.98
N HIS A 79 -17.17 10.66 -10.88
CA HIS A 79 -16.42 10.39 -9.64
C HIS A 79 -16.86 9.10 -8.97
N VAL A 80 -15.91 8.48 -8.26
CA VAL A 80 -16.13 7.31 -7.40
C VAL A 80 -15.38 7.48 -6.09
N SER A 81 -16.02 7.09 -4.99
CA SER A 81 -15.45 7.18 -3.64
C SER A 81 -15.99 6.04 -2.75
N ILE A 82 -15.30 5.75 -1.66
CA ILE A 82 -15.69 4.72 -0.70
C ILE A 82 -16.37 5.39 0.50
N VAL A 83 -17.57 4.94 0.86
CA VAL A 83 -18.31 5.45 2.03
C VAL A 83 -17.55 5.07 3.31
N VAL A 84 -17.33 6.04 4.20
CA VAL A 84 -16.61 5.84 5.46
C VAL A 84 -17.44 6.22 6.70
N GLU A 85 -18.71 6.55 6.50
CA GLU A 85 -19.66 6.86 7.56
C GLU A 85 -21.06 6.45 7.11
N ASP A 86 -21.79 5.74 7.99
CA ASP A 86 -23.12 5.24 7.64
C ASP A 86 -24.12 6.40 7.44
N GLY A 87 -25.01 6.24 6.47
CA GLY A 87 -26.10 7.15 6.21
C GLY A 87 -25.73 8.43 5.45
N VAL A 88 -26.78 9.24 5.24
CA VAL A 88 -26.71 10.57 4.63
C VAL A 88 -26.97 11.61 5.71
N HIS A 89 -26.03 12.52 5.95
CA HIS A 89 -26.13 13.55 6.97
C HIS A 89 -26.23 14.96 6.34
N ASN A 90 -27.31 15.64 6.59
CA ASN A 90 -27.58 16.99 6.03
C ASN A 90 -27.45 17.04 4.49
N GLY A 91 -27.95 16.00 3.80
CA GLY A 91 -27.88 15.88 2.34
C GLY A 91 -26.47 15.60 1.79
N ARG A 92 -25.56 15.13 2.64
CA ARG A 92 -24.18 14.80 2.29
C ARG A 92 -23.79 13.42 2.76
N ILE A 93 -22.86 12.79 2.06
CA ILE A 93 -22.21 11.54 2.48
C ILE A 93 -20.74 11.78 2.76
N THR A 94 -20.22 11.06 3.76
CA THR A 94 -18.80 11.10 4.11
C THR A 94 -18.09 9.92 3.47
N VAL A 95 -17.07 10.24 2.72
CA VAL A 95 -16.35 9.25 1.88
C VAL A 95 -14.83 9.37 2.02
N LEU A 96 -14.14 8.30 1.74
CA LEU A 96 -12.73 8.34 1.33
C LEU A 96 -12.71 8.61 -0.16
N SER A 97 -12.06 9.69 -0.54
CA SER A 97 -12.03 10.14 -1.93
C SER A 97 -10.60 10.49 -2.36
N GLN A 98 -10.31 10.28 -3.63
CA GLN A 98 -9.05 10.59 -4.29
C GLN A 98 -9.33 11.41 -5.55
N ASN A 99 -8.43 12.33 -5.91
CA ASN A 99 -8.53 13.30 -6.98
C ASN A 99 -9.56 14.45 -6.69
N PRO A 100 -9.11 15.72 -6.77
CA PRO A 100 -7.79 16.16 -7.26
C PRO A 100 -6.65 16.02 -6.23
N ASN A 101 -6.96 15.62 -5.01
CA ASN A 101 -6.02 15.48 -3.92
C ASN A 101 -5.69 13.99 -3.64
N PRO A 102 -4.61 13.68 -2.90
CA PRO A 102 -4.40 12.35 -2.35
C PRO A 102 -5.63 11.83 -1.61
N ALA A 103 -5.78 10.51 -1.50
CA ALA A 103 -6.92 9.90 -0.82
C ALA A 103 -7.12 10.48 0.58
N GLN A 104 -8.29 11.06 0.82
CA GLN A 104 -8.64 11.74 2.07
C GLN A 104 -10.13 11.61 2.38
N ARG A 105 -10.49 11.78 3.65
CA ARG A 105 -11.88 11.84 4.05
C ARG A 105 -12.48 13.16 3.57
N MET A 106 -13.58 13.08 2.83
CA MET A 106 -14.31 14.21 2.27
C MET A 106 -15.79 14.05 2.51
N SER A 107 -16.53 15.15 2.41
CA SER A 107 -17.99 15.14 2.44
C SER A 107 -18.50 15.73 1.13
N PHE A 108 -19.29 14.96 0.39
CA PHE A 108 -19.89 15.36 -0.88
C PHE A 108 -21.42 15.47 -0.74
N ASP A 109 -22.00 16.45 -1.42
CA ASP A 109 -23.43 16.49 -1.61
C ASP A 109 -23.87 15.47 -2.70
N LEU A 110 -25.16 15.31 -2.86
CA LEU A 110 -25.75 14.35 -3.77
C LEU A 110 -26.08 14.94 -5.15
N THR A 111 -25.48 16.07 -5.52
CA THR A 111 -25.64 16.66 -6.86
C THR A 111 -25.05 15.70 -7.91
N ALA A 112 -25.86 15.33 -8.91
CA ALA A 112 -25.51 14.33 -9.94
C ALA A 112 -25.12 12.96 -9.39
N PHE A 113 -25.54 12.62 -8.18
CA PHE A 113 -25.32 11.34 -7.56
C PHE A 113 -26.09 10.22 -8.29
N LEU A 114 -25.44 9.08 -8.50
CA LEU A 114 -26.02 7.95 -9.23
C LEU A 114 -26.52 6.84 -8.30
N GLY A 115 -25.82 6.58 -7.19
CA GLY A 115 -26.11 5.51 -6.26
C GLY A 115 -24.86 4.77 -5.81
N TYR A 116 -25.04 3.55 -5.31
CA TYR A 116 -23.97 2.80 -4.66
C TYR A 116 -23.81 1.41 -5.27
N LEU A 117 -22.59 0.89 -5.21
CA LEU A 117 -22.32 -0.53 -5.28
C LEU A 117 -22.04 -1.03 -3.87
N HIS A 118 -22.95 -1.85 -3.35
CA HIS A 118 -22.88 -2.41 -2.02
C HIS A 118 -22.13 -3.75 -2.05
N PRO A 119 -21.04 -3.93 -1.29
CA PRO A 119 -20.36 -5.20 -1.19
C PRO A 119 -21.26 -6.26 -0.53
N LYS A 120 -21.57 -7.33 -1.23
CA LYS A 120 -22.39 -8.44 -0.70
C LYS A 120 -21.85 -9.06 0.58
N ALA A 121 -20.55 -8.97 0.80
CA ALA A 121 -19.88 -9.42 2.02
C ALA A 121 -20.27 -8.63 3.27
N LEU A 122 -20.83 -7.42 3.12
CA LEU A 122 -21.30 -6.61 4.26
C LEU A 122 -22.68 -7.03 4.78
N GLY A 123 -23.42 -7.89 4.05
CA GLY A 123 -24.78 -8.27 4.38
C GLY A 123 -25.80 -7.14 4.16
N GLU A 124 -27.10 -7.43 4.25
CA GLU A 124 -28.13 -6.41 4.13
C GLU A 124 -28.10 -5.46 5.34
N GLY A 125 -27.76 -4.19 5.13
CA GLY A 125 -27.83 -3.15 6.13
C GLY A 125 -29.30 -2.85 6.47
N GLY A 126 -29.81 -3.47 7.49
CA GLY A 126 -31.14 -3.16 8.05
C GLY A 126 -31.05 -1.87 8.85
N GLY A 127 -31.76 -0.81 8.41
CA GLY A 127 -31.91 0.41 9.17
C GLY A 127 -32.58 0.15 10.52
N THR A 128 -31.85 0.41 11.60
CA THR A 128 -32.43 0.74 12.90
C THR A 128 -31.60 1.86 13.49
N THR A 129 -32.28 2.99 13.73
CA THR A 129 -31.84 4.03 14.64
C THR A 129 -31.42 3.40 15.96
N SER A 130 -30.15 3.43 16.29
CA SER A 130 -29.68 3.16 17.63
C SER A 130 -28.88 4.34 18.16
N THR A 131 -29.43 4.88 19.25
CA THR A 131 -28.84 5.76 20.23
C THR A 131 -27.38 5.41 20.54
N GLU A 132 -26.59 6.49 20.70
CA GLU A 132 -25.22 6.39 21.21
C GLU A 132 -25.18 5.58 22.52
N GLU A 133 -24.62 4.40 22.47
CA GLU A 133 -24.06 3.74 23.62
C GLU A 133 -22.59 3.40 23.32
N ASN A 134 -21.75 3.90 24.20
CA ASN A 134 -20.30 3.66 24.23
C ASN A 134 -20.06 2.17 24.56
N PRO A 135 -19.60 1.32 23.63
CA PRO A 135 -19.38 -0.07 23.95
C PRO A 135 -17.96 -0.30 24.43
N THR A 136 -17.80 -0.41 25.73
CA THR A 136 -16.80 -1.30 26.31
C THR A 136 -17.29 -2.72 26.07
N GLY A 137 -16.89 -3.32 24.96
CA GLY A 137 -17.28 -4.69 24.63
C GLY A 137 -16.77 -5.11 23.28
N ASP A 138 -16.04 -6.19 23.27
CA ASP A 138 -15.57 -6.95 22.13
C ASP A 138 -16.74 -7.25 21.15
N ASN A 139 -16.89 -6.42 20.10
CA ASN A 139 -17.80 -6.67 19.00
C ASN A 139 -17.04 -7.39 17.89
N SER A 140 -16.80 -8.68 18.11
CA SER A 140 -16.42 -9.62 17.06
C SER A 140 -17.59 -9.81 16.10
N HIS A 141 -17.74 -8.93 15.11
CA HIS A 141 -18.58 -9.23 13.95
C HIS A 141 -17.88 -10.30 13.12
N GLY A 142 -18.39 -11.53 13.30
CA GLY A 142 -18.20 -12.65 12.40
C GLY A 142 -16.74 -12.98 12.08
N SER A 143 -16.08 -13.72 12.98
CA SER A 143 -14.87 -14.45 12.58
C SER A 143 -15.24 -15.33 11.40
N PRO A 144 -14.60 -15.19 10.21
CA PRO A 144 -14.80 -16.16 9.16
C PRO A 144 -14.37 -17.53 9.68
N ASP A 145 -15.09 -18.55 9.24
CA ASP A 145 -14.73 -19.93 9.53
C ASP A 145 -13.26 -20.14 9.23
N SER A 146 -12.46 -20.34 10.26
CA SER A 146 -11.00 -20.46 10.20
C SER A 146 -10.49 -21.58 9.28
N ALA A 147 -11.41 -22.42 8.80
CA ALA A 147 -11.13 -23.51 7.89
C ALA A 147 -11.10 -23.12 6.39
N ARG A 148 -11.52 -21.90 6.02
CA ARG A 148 -11.66 -21.52 4.59
C ARG A 148 -10.83 -20.33 4.14
N GLY A 149 -10.13 -19.65 5.04
CA GLY A 149 -9.52 -18.37 4.75
C GLY A 149 -10.60 -17.31 4.43
N GLY A 150 -10.43 -16.10 4.93
CA GLY A 150 -11.37 -15.00 4.68
C GLY A 150 -10.71 -13.65 4.97
N ALA A 151 -11.33 -12.60 4.45
CA ALA A 151 -10.92 -11.24 4.77
C ALA A 151 -12.12 -10.54 5.44
N TRP A 152 -11.85 -9.76 6.48
CA TRP A 152 -12.85 -8.90 7.11
C TRP A 152 -12.24 -7.57 7.52
N ILE A 153 -13.07 -6.56 7.64
CA ILE A 153 -12.65 -5.23 8.03
C ILE A 153 -13.44 -4.77 9.26
N HIS A 154 -12.79 -3.99 10.12
CA HIS A 154 -13.48 -3.26 11.17
C HIS A 154 -12.83 -1.90 11.40
N TRP A 155 -13.62 -0.97 11.96
CA TRP A 155 -13.15 0.32 12.38
C TRP A 155 -12.95 0.35 13.90
N GLN A 156 -11.85 0.93 14.35
CA GLN A 156 -11.62 1.24 15.75
C GLN A 156 -11.10 2.68 15.84
N GLY A 157 -11.96 3.59 16.27
CA GLY A 157 -11.69 5.02 16.18
C GLY A 157 -11.52 5.45 14.72
N ASP A 158 -10.47 6.20 14.43
CA ASP A 158 -10.12 6.64 13.06
C ASP A 158 -9.31 5.63 12.25
N ASN A 159 -9.08 4.43 12.80
CA ASN A 159 -8.30 3.40 12.15
C ASN A 159 -9.20 2.36 11.47
N LEU A 160 -8.86 2.03 10.23
CA LEU A 160 -9.45 0.92 9.51
C LEU A 160 -8.52 -0.29 9.61
N TYR A 161 -9.04 -1.40 10.07
CA TYR A 161 -8.34 -2.68 10.18
C TYR A 161 -8.85 -3.62 9.10
N LEU A 162 -7.95 -4.11 8.25
CA LEU A 162 -8.20 -5.19 7.33
C LEU A 162 -7.51 -6.44 7.85
N HIS A 163 -8.27 -7.49 8.07
CA HIS A 163 -7.79 -8.80 8.46
C HIS A 163 -7.93 -9.76 7.28
N GLU A 164 -6.88 -10.48 6.98
CA GLU A 164 -6.87 -11.55 5.98
C GLU A 164 -6.39 -12.82 6.68
N SER A 165 -7.18 -13.88 6.67
CA SER A 165 -6.80 -15.19 7.19
C SER A 165 -6.49 -16.15 6.05
N ASP A 166 -5.35 -16.80 6.13
CA ASP A 166 -4.95 -17.92 5.29
C ASP A 166 -4.35 -19.03 6.17
N ASN A 167 -3.90 -20.13 5.57
CA ASN A 167 -3.27 -21.25 6.29
C ASN A 167 -1.95 -20.86 7.01
N ALA A 168 -1.43 -19.66 6.77
CA ALA A 168 -0.24 -19.12 7.41
C ALA A 168 -0.56 -18.13 8.55
N GLY A 169 -1.83 -17.94 8.89
CA GLY A 169 -2.30 -17.08 9.98
C GLY A 169 -3.07 -15.84 9.52
N THR A 170 -3.42 -14.97 10.46
CA THR A 170 -4.17 -13.74 10.17
C THR A 170 -3.21 -12.60 9.92
N ARG A 171 -3.32 -11.99 8.75
CA ARG A 171 -2.64 -10.74 8.41
C ARG A 171 -3.57 -9.58 8.71
N THR A 172 -3.11 -8.63 9.52
CA THR A 172 -3.85 -7.41 9.81
C THR A 172 -3.14 -6.22 9.17
N ARG A 173 -3.86 -5.47 8.34
CA ARG A 173 -3.42 -4.18 7.84
C ARG A 173 -4.20 -3.09 8.56
N ILE A 174 -3.49 -2.10 9.07
CA ILE A 174 -4.08 -0.99 9.78
C ILE A 174 -3.85 0.27 8.96
N PHE A 175 -4.93 0.90 8.54
CA PHE A 175 -4.90 2.21 7.89
C PHE A 175 -5.25 3.25 8.96
N TYR A 176 -4.31 4.08 9.34
CA TYR A 176 -4.54 5.10 10.35
C TYR A 176 -4.36 6.50 9.77
N ARG A 177 -5.12 7.43 10.34
CA ARG A 177 -5.07 8.83 9.96
C ARG A 177 -3.83 9.47 10.59
N THR A 178 -2.98 10.08 9.77
CA THR A 178 -1.91 10.96 10.26
C THR A 178 -2.45 12.35 10.53
N THR A 179 -1.74 13.14 11.35
CA THR A 179 -2.05 14.56 11.60
C THR A 179 -2.08 15.42 10.32
N ALA A 180 -1.58 14.91 9.21
CA ALA A 180 -1.61 15.53 7.89
C ALA A 180 -2.79 15.08 7.00
N ASN A 181 -3.82 14.44 7.56
CA ASN A 181 -4.97 13.86 6.83
C ASN A 181 -4.63 12.77 5.80
N ASN A 182 -3.45 12.18 5.88
CA ASN A 182 -3.06 11.05 5.04
C ASN A 182 -3.28 9.74 5.78
N PHE A 183 -3.81 8.73 5.09
CA PHE A 183 -3.84 7.36 5.62
C PHE A 183 -2.51 6.68 5.34
N LEU A 184 -1.86 6.19 6.39
CA LEU A 184 -0.69 5.33 6.30
C LEU A 184 -1.11 3.90 6.65
N GLU A 185 -0.68 2.95 5.86
CA GLU A 185 -0.89 1.53 6.14
C GLU A 185 0.19 1.03 7.10
N LYS A 186 -0.23 0.41 8.20
CA LYS A 186 0.63 -0.39 9.06
C LYS A 186 0.23 -1.85 8.91
N ALA A 187 1.05 -2.65 8.25
CA ALA A 187 0.82 -4.08 8.18
C ALA A 187 1.39 -4.76 9.44
N SER A 188 0.57 -5.56 10.12
CA SER A 188 1.03 -6.49 11.14
C SER A 188 0.49 -7.88 10.82
N ARG A 189 1.32 -8.89 10.97
CA ARG A 189 0.88 -10.28 10.89
C ARG A 189 0.89 -10.83 12.32
N SER A 190 -0.27 -11.30 12.81
CA SER A 190 -0.27 -12.12 14.02
C SER A 190 0.21 -13.52 13.63
N GLN A 191 1.33 -13.95 14.22
CA GLN A 191 1.78 -15.33 14.05
C GLN A 191 0.78 -16.31 14.70
N PRO A 192 0.57 -17.48 14.09
CA PRO A 192 -0.11 -18.56 14.80
C PRO A 192 0.71 -18.91 16.05
N SER A 193 0.03 -19.13 17.16
CA SER A 193 0.58 -19.38 18.50
C SER A 193 1.29 -20.73 18.66
N SER A 194 1.96 -21.22 17.65
CA SER A 194 2.70 -22.49 17.66
C SER A 194 4.15 -22.39 17.22
N ASP A 195 4.74 -21.19 17.21
CA ASP A 195 6.20 -21.11 17.11
C ASP A 195 6.80 -21.02 18.50
N SER A 196 7.23 -22.19 18.98
CA SER A 196 7.96 -22.35 20.23
C SER A 196 9.32 -21.65 20.12
N GLY A 197 9.35 -20.38 20.54
CA GLY A 197 10.47 -19.74 21.15
C GLY A 197 11.88 -20.04 20.67
N GLN A 198 12.25 -19.64 19.46
CA GLN A 198 13.60 -19.15 19.21
C GLN A 198 13.49 -17.69 18.78
N ALA A 199 13.82 -16.80 19.68
CA ALA A 199 14.12 -15.42 19.35
C ALA A 199 15.32 -15.44 18.39
N HIS A 200 15.05 -15.38 17.09
CA HIS A 200 16.12 -15.11 16.14
C HIS A 200 16.66 -13.72 16.44
N PRO A 201 17.97 -13.55 16.60
CA PRO A 201 18.53 -12.24 16.85
C PRO A 201 18.18 -11.35 15.66
N SER A 202 17.27 -10.39 15.89
CA SER A 202 17.01 -9.36 14.89
C SER A 202 18.33 -8.65 14.61
N THR A 203 18.69 -8.55 13.34
CA THR A 203 19.89 -7.82 12.94
C THR A 203 19.75 -6.38 13.40
N SER A 204 20.46 -6.03 14.48
CA SER A 204 20.44 -4.67 15.03
C SER A 204 21.19 -3.77 14.04
N ILE A 205 20.45 -2.92 13.35
CA ILE A 205 20.98 -1.82 12.55
C ILE A 205 20.82 -0.51 13.33
N SER A 206 21.68 0.47 13.07
CA SER A 206 21.59 1.77 13.76
C SER A 206 20.23 2.44 13.53
N SER A 207 19.82 3.32 14.43
CA SER A 207 18.57 4.09 14.27
C SER A 207 18.56 4.92 12.98
N GLU A 208 19.71 5.47 12.57
CA GLU A 208 19.86 6.16 11.29
C GLU A 208 19.58 5.23 10.10
N ASN A 209 20.20 4.05 10.06
CA ASN A 209 19.97 3.06 8.99
C ASN A 209 18.52 2.59 8.97
N SER A 210 17.94 2.35 10.16
CA SER A 210 16.53 1.97 10.30
C SER A 210 15.60 3.05 9.76
N TYR A 211 15.88 4.33 10.07
CA TYR A 211 15.05 5.41 9.61
C TYR A 211 15.25 5.69 8.10
N ALA A 212 16.48 5.56 7.60
CA ALA A 212 16.76 5.64 6.17
C ALA A 212 16.01 4.55 5.39
N LEU A 213 16.03 3.30 5.87
CA LEU A 213 15.27 2.21 5.28
C LEU A 213 13.76 2.45 5.35
N TYR A 214 13.27 2.98 6.47
CA TYR A 214 11.86 3.35 6.62
C TYR A 214 11.43 4.40 5.60
N VAL A 215 12.22 5.46 5.40
CA VAL A 215 11.91 6.51 4.41
C VAL A 215 11.99 5.97 2.99
N VAL A 216 13.07 5.28 2.62
CA VAL A 216 13.23 4.67 1.29
C VAL A 216 12.14 3.63 1.05
N GLY A 217 11.90 2.73 2.00
CA GLY A 217 10.88 1.68 1.89
C GLY A 217 9.46 2.24 1.75
N THR A 218 9.16 3.35 2.44
CA THR A 218 7.87 4.03 2.30
C THR A 218 7.65 4.53 0.88
N VAL A 219 8.66 5.17 0.29
CA VAL A 219 8.51 5.80 -1.04
C VAL A 219 8.75 4.84 -2.20
N GLU A 220 9.42 3.71 -1.98
CA GLU A 220 9.67 2.69 -3.01
C GLU A 220 8.55 1.63 -3.07
N ALA A 221 8.16 1.09 -1.93
CA ALA A 221 7.32 -0.09 -1.85
C ALA A 221 6.15 0.03 -0.88
N GLY A 222 5.87 1.22 -0.30
CA GLY A 222 4.85 1.38 0.74
C GLY A 222 5.10 0.49 1.96
N LEU A 223 6.37 0.30 2.34
CA LEU A 223 6.84 -0.57 3.43
C LEU A 223 6.56 -2.07 3.20
N ARG A 224 6.37 -2.50 1.98
CA ARG A 224 6.16 -3.91 1.64
C ARG A 224 7.49 -4.62 1.48
N TRP A 225 7.83 -5.48 2.42
CA TRP A 225 9.03 -6.33 2.39
C TRP A 225 9.02 -7.35 1.25
N ASP A 226 7.83 -7.76 0.87
CA ASP A 226 7.54 -8.75 -0.15
C ASP A 226 7.28 -8.15 -1.54
N ALA A 227 7.51 -6.85 -1.72
CA ALA A 227 7.26 -6.19 -2.98
C ALA A 227 8.10 -6.79 -4.12
N VAL A 228 7.46 -6.97 -5.26
CA VAL A 228 8.09 -7.41 -6.51
C VAL A 228 7.36 -6.75 -7.69
N GLU A 229 8.11 -6.27 -8.66
CA GLU A 229 7.52 -5.84 -9.94
C GLU A 229 7.11 -7.08 -10.72
N ALA A 230 5.79 -7.31 -10.79
CA ALA A 230 5.22 -8.53 -11.36
C ALA A 230 5.38 -8.64 -12.88
N ASP A 231 5.57 -7.52 -13.58
CA ASP A 231 5.67 -7.45 -15.04
C ASP A 231 7.11 -7.56 -15.56
N SER A 232 8.10 -7.20 -14.76
CA SER A 232 9.50 -7.13 -15.22
C SER A 232 10.54 -7.75 -14.30
N LEU A 233 10.22 -8.04 -13.03
CA LEU A 233 11.16 -8.43 -11.98
C LEU A 233 12.36 -7.47 -11.86
N GLN A 234 12.17 -6.20 -12.19
CA GLN A 234 13.26 -5.23 -12.08
C GLN A 234 13.52 -4.86 -10.63
N GLY A 235 12.46 -4.61 -9.85
CA GLY A 235 12.54 -4.25 -8.43
C GLY A 235 12.04 -5.35 -7.51
N ILE A 236 12.74 -5.62 -6.41
CA ILE A 236 12.32 -6.56 -5.36
C ILE A 236 12.55 -5.97 -3.97
N GLY A 237 11.74 -6.41 -3.02
CA GLY A 237 11.85 -6.09 -1.61
C GLY A 237 11.43 -4.66 -1.26
N ILE A 238 11.60 -4.31 0.02
CA ILE A 238 11.12 -3.02 0.57
C ILE A 238 11.74 -1.79 -0.09
N ALA A 239 13.00 -1.86 -0.54
CA ALA A 239 13.68 -0.76 -1.21
C ALA A 239 13.72 -0.90 -2.74
N GLN A 240 12.96 -1.82 -3.31
CA GLN A 240 12.88 -2.06 -4.76
C GLN A 240 14.27 -2.15 -5.42
N TRP A 241 15.11 -3.00 -4.87
CA TRP A 241 16.43 -3.25 -5.46
C TRP A 241 16.32 -3.78 -6.88
N SER A 242 17.02 -3.16 -7.80
CA SER A 242 17.01 -3.50 -9.21
C SER A 242 18.41 -3.78 -9.74
N PHE A 243 18.49 -4.36 -10.91
CA PHE A 243 19.76 -4.71 -11.59
C PHE A 243 20.73 -5.51 -10.71
N GLU A 244 21.99 -5.10 -10.62
CA GLU A 244 23.03 -5.78 -9.84
C GLU A 244 22.71 -5.81 -8.34
N ARG A 245 22.11 -4.74 -7.81
CA ARG A 245 21.71 -4.67 -6.39
C ARG A 245 20.64 -5.68 -6.03
N ARG A 246 19.78 -6.07 -6.98
CA ARG A 246 18.81 -7.14 -6.79
C ARG A 246 19.48 -8.46 -6.44
N LEU A 247 20.60 -8.80 -7.10
CA LEU A 247 21.33 -10.02 -6.80
C LEU A 247 21.96 -9.99 -5.41
N GLN A 248 22.44 -8.81 -4.98
CA GLN A 248 23.00 -8.62 -3.63
C GLN A 248 21.95 -8.84 -2.55
N VAL A 249 20.78 -8.18 -2.64
CA VAL A 249 19.71 -8.39 -1.65
C VAL A 249 19.16 -9.81 -1.68
N LEU A 250 19.05 -10.42 -2.86
CA LEU A 250 18.64 -11.82 -2.99
C LEU A 250 19.58 -12.76 -2.22
N ASN A 251 20.89 -12.57 -2.36
CA ASN A 251 21.90 -13.36 -1.65
C ASN A 251 21.84 -13.10 -0.13
N ALA A 252 21.63 -11.86 0.30
CA ALA A 252 21.47 -11.53 1.71
C ALA A 252 20.20 -12.18 2.31
N MET A 253 19.08 -12.17 1.59
CA MET A 253 17.84 -12.86 1.97
C MET A 253 18.04 -14.39 2.03
N LYS A 254 18.68 -14.98 1.02
CA LYS A 254 18.99 -16.43 1.01
C LYS A 254 19.88 -16.84 2.16
N ALA A 255 20.89 -16.03 2.47
CA ALA A 255 21.79 -16.30 3.59
C ALA A 255 21.07 -16.20 4.96
N ALA A 256 20.11 -15.30 5.07
CA ALA A 256 19.32 -15.11 6.29
C ALA A 256 18.20 -16.17 6.43
N ASP A 257 17.58 -16.58 5.33
CA ASP A 257 16.47 -17.54 5.29
C ASP A 257 16.68 -18.64 4.21
N PRO A 258 17.63 -19.55 4.38
CA PRO A 258 17.90 -20.60 3.40
C PRO A 258 16.71 -21.56 3.23
N THR A 259 16.03 -21.91 4.33
CA THR A 259 14.87 -22.83 4.29
C THR A 259 13.68 -22.21 3.54
N GLY A 260 13.36 -20.94 3.82
CA GLY A 260 12.32 -20.22 3.08
C GLY A 260 12.65 -20.05 1.60
N TYR A 261 13.93 -19.81 1.30
CA TYR A 261 14.37 -19.75 -0.09
C TYR A 261 14.23 -21.09 -0.83
N ASP A 262 14.58 -22.20 -0.19
CA ASP A 262 14.44 -23.54 -0.81
C ASP A 262 12.96 -23.84 -1.11
N ALA A 263 12.05 -23.46 -0.21
CA ALA A 263 10.61 -23.58 -0.44
C ALA A 263 10.13 -22.68 -1.59
N PHE A 264 10.61 -21.44 -1.67
CA PHE A 264 10.33 -20.53 -2.79
C PHE A 264 10.85 -21.11 -4.11
N LYS A 265 12.10 -21.60 -4.14
CA LYS A 265 12.72 -22.19 -5.32
C LYS A 265 11.98 -23.44 -5.80
N ALA A 266 11.48 -24.26 -4.89
CA ALA A 266 10.66 -25.42 -5.22
C ALA A 266 9.31 -25.02 -5.85
N ALA A 267 8.65 -23.98 -5.32
CA ALA A 267 7.36 -23.50 -5.80
C ALA A 267 7.46 -22.68 -7.11
N ALA A 268 8.57 -21.95 -7.32
CA ALA A 268 8.75 -21.06 -8.46
C ALA A 268 10.17 -21.17 -9.07
N PRO A 269 10.57 -22.35 -9.56
CA PRO A 269 11.98 -22.63 -9.94
C PRO A 269 12.47 -21.74 -11.09
N LYS A 270 11.62 -21.39 -12.05
CA LYS A 270 11.98 -20.50 -13.16
C LYS A 270 12.23 -19.08 -12.71
N VAL A 271 11.45 -18.58 -11.74
CA VAL A 271 11.62 -17.26 -11.15
C VAL A 271 12.89 -17.22 -10.33
N ALA A 272 13.10 -18.21 -9.47
CA ALA A 272 14.30 -18.31 -8.65
C ALA A 272 15.58 -18.32 -9.52
N ALA A 273 15.61 -19.16 -10.54
CA ALA A 273 16.76 -19.25 -11.47
C ALA A 273 17.02 -17.91 -12.20
N LEU A 274 15.94 -17.21 -12.60
CA LEU A 274 16.05 -15.93 -13.28
C LEU A 274 16.56 -14.83 -12.33
N MET A 275 16.06 -14.81 -11.10
CA MET A 275 16.56 -13.89 -10.06
C MET A 275 18.03 -14.15 -9.75
N GLU A 276 18.44 -15.42 -9.62
CA GLU A 276 19.83 -15.83 -9.40
C GLU A 276 20.77 -15.39 -10.54
N SER A 277 20.31 -15.44 -11.77
CA SER A 277 21.09 -15.00 -12.93
C SER A 277 21.12 -13.47 -13.14
N GLY A 278 20.37 -12.71 -12.32
CA GLY A 278 20.19 -11.27 -12.53
C GLY A 278 19.29 -10.91 -13.71
N GLY A 279 18.63 -11.89 -14.33
CA GLY A 279 17.74 -11.70 -15.46
C GLY A 279 16.44 -10.97 -15.11
N THR A 280 15.72 -10.56 -16.14
CA THR A 280 14.38 -9.94 -16.03
C THR A 280 13.36 -10.79 -16.79
N PHE A 281 12.11 -10.82 -16.31
CA PHE A 281 11.03 -11.42 -17.06
C PHE A 281 10.54 -10.46 -18.17
N LYS A 282 10.19 -11.08 -19.30
CA LYS A 282 9.47 -10.38 -20.38
C LYS A 282 7.97 -10.65 -20.32
N ARG A 283 7.48 -11.18 -19.24
CA ARG A 283 6.07 -11.49 -18.94
C ARG A 283 5.77 -11.22 -17.49
N SER A 284 4.52 -11.05 -17.15
CA SER A 284 4.08 -11.00 -15.75
C SER A 284 4.32 -12.34 -15.04
N LEU A 285 4.57 -12.26 -13.74
CA LEU A 285 4.56 -13.44 -12.88
C LEU A 285 3.16 -14.05 -12.84
N THR A 286 3.08 -15.36 -12.83
CA THR A 286 1.83 -16.03 -12.47
C THR A 286 1.49 -15.77 -11.01
N SER A 287 0.22 -15.92 -10.64
CA SER A 287 -0.21 -15.78 -9.24
C SER A 287 0.53 -16.72 -8.29
N VAL A 288 0.86 -17.92 -8.74
CA VAL A 288 1.62 -18.91 -7.95
C VAL A 288 3.05 -18.44 -7.74
N GLU A 289 3.71 -17.95 -8.80
CA GLU A 289 5.07 -17.41 -8.72
C GLU A 289 5.17 -16.19 -7.80
N ALA A 290 4.22 -15.26 -7.94
CA ALA A 290 4.14 -14.08 -7.08
C ALA A 290 3.87 -14.46 -5.61
N ALA A 291 2.91 -15.35 -5.35
CA ALA A 291 2.59 -15.82 -4.00
C ALA A 291 3.78 -16.52 -3.33
N ALA A 292 4.52 -17.34 -4.08
CA ALA A 292 5.71 -18.00 -3.58
C ALA A 292 6.80 -16.99 -3.16
N PHE A 293 7.02 -15.94 -3.98
CA PHE A 293 7.95 -14.87 -3.64
C PHE A 293 7.48 -14.08 -2.42
N HIS A 294 6.20 -13.68 -2.39
CA HIS A 294 5.62 -12.94 -1.27
C HIS A 294 5.74 -13.72 0.05
N THR A 295 5.48 -15.03 0.00
CA THR A 295 5.61 -15.89 1.18
C THR A 295 7.03 -15.88 1.72
N TRP A 296 8.03 -16.05 0.86
CA TRP A 296 9.43 -16.06 1.28
C TRP A 296 9.92 -14.67 1.71
N ALA A 297 9.77 -13.65 0.86
CA ALA A 297 10.28 -12.31 1.13
C ALA A 297 9.61 -11.62 2.33
N GLY A 298 8.39 -12.02 2.67
CA GLY A 298 7.65 -11.55 3.83
C GLY A 298 8.07 -12.19 5.16
N ARG A 299 8.88 -13.25 5.18
CA ARG A 299 9.35 -13.90 6.42
C ARG A 299 10.31 -13.00 7.20
N SER A 300 10.32 -13.14 8.52
CA SER A 300 11.17 -12.34 9.43
C SER A 300 12.64 -12.41 9.05
N GLU A 301 13.13 -13.62 8.76
CA GLU A 301 14.52 -13.89 8.40
C GLU A 301 14.89 -13.22 7.06
N SER A 302 14.01 -13.32 6.06
CA SER A 302 14.19 -12.63 4.78
C SER A 302 14.23 -11.11 4.93
N ARG A 303 13.39 -10.56 5.81
CA ARG A 303 13.40 -9.13 6.14
C ARG A 303 14.72 -8.71 6.80
N ASP A 304 15.29 -9.54 7.65
CA ASP A 304 16.60 -9.29 8.25
C ASP A 304 17.71 -9.28 7.20
N GLY A 305 17.64 -10.15 6.21
CA GLY A 305 18.51 -10.10 5.04
C GLY A 305 18.39 -8.77 4.27
N GLN A 306 17.18 -8.28 4.07
CA GLN A 306 16.93 -6.98 3.44
C GLN A 306 17.44 -5.80 4.29
N ARG A 307 17.24 -5.82 5.61
CA ARG A 307 17.78 -4.81 6.53
C ARG A 307 19.30 -4.75 6.46
N LYS A 308 19.95 -5.90 6.50
CA LYS A 308 21.41 -6.02 6.41
C LYS A 308 21.92 -5.43 5.09
N GLN A 309 21.32 -5.84 3.97
CA GLN A 309 21.72 -5.32 2.66
C GLN A 309 21.55 -3.82 2.56
N PHE A 310 20.42 -3.28 3.05
CA PHE A 310 20.22 -1.83 3.03
C PHE A 310 21.25 -1.08 3.89
N ALA A 311 21.60 -1.62 5.04
CA ALA A 311 22.64 -1.01 5.88
C ALA A 311 24.01 -0.99 5.20
N GLU A 312 24.37 -2.04 4.48
CA GLU A 312 25.58 -2.12 3.66
C GLU A 312 25.54 -1.09 2.50
N ASP A 313 24.42 -1.03 1.77
CA ASP A 313 24.21 -0.05 0.70
C ASP A 313 24.33 1.39 1.24
N TYR A 314 23.63 1.70 2.33
CA TYR A 314 23.63 3.03 2.93
C TYR A 314 25.01 3.45 3.44
N ALA A 315 25.79 2.52 3.99
CA ALA A 315 27.16 2.76 4.38
C ALA A 315 28.07 3.04 3.17
N GLY A 316 27.81 2.43 2.02
CA GLY A 316 28.52 2.62 0.76
C GLY A 316 28.12 3.88 -0.01
N TYR A 317 26.99 4.52 0.32
CA TYR A 317 26.55 5.73 -0.39
C TYR A 317 27.41 6.95 -0.04
N PRO A 318 27.64 7.87 -0.99
CA PRO A 318 28.36 9.11 -0.71
C PRO A 318 27.73 9.90 0.44
N LYS A 319 28.56 10.46 1.31
CA LYS A 319 28.13 11.32 2.42
C LYS A 319 28.08 12.77 1.96
N GLU A 320 26.98 13.17 1.34
CA GLU A 320 26.81 14.50 0.74
C GLU A 320 26.44 15.59 1.75
N TYR A 321 25.82 15.18 2.87
CA TYR A 321 25.35 16.08 3.92
C TYR A 321 25.73 15.56 5.31
N SER A 322 26.22 16.46 6.16
CA SER A 322 26.44 16.17 7.60
C SER A 322 25.13 16.13 8.41
N ASN A 323 24.10 16.84 7.95
CA ASN A 323 22.76 16.75 8.53
C ASN A 323 22.11 15.44 8.11
N VAL A 324 21.80 14.58 9.07
CA VAL A 324 21.28 13.23 8.83
C VAL A 324 19.96 13.21 8.05
N LYS A 325 19.05 14.17 8.32
CA LYS A 325 17.78 14.27 7.59
C LYS A 325 17.99 14.60 6.13
N MET A 326 18.91 15.53 5.86
CA MET A 326 19.27 15.90 4.48
C MET A 326 20.00 14.75 3.78
N GLN A 327 20.87 14.04 4.49
CA GLN A 327 21.54 12.85 3.94
C GLN A 327 20.53 11.79 3.53
N ILE A 328 19.55 11.48 4.38
CA ILE A 328 18.52 10.47 4.07
C ILE A 328 17.63 10.93 2.90
N LEU A 329 17.21 12.20 2.86
CA LEU A 329 16.44 12.72 1.72
C LEU A 329 17.23 12.63 0.41
N TRP A 330 18.50 12.98 0.42
CA TRP A 330 19.38 12.86 -0.74
C TRP A 330 19.56 11.38 -1.15
N VAL A 331 19.69 10.48 -0.18
CA VAL A 331 19.78 9.03 -0.42
C VAL A 331 18.55 8.49 -1.15
N THR A 332 17.35 9.01 -0.93
CA THR A 332 16.18 8.57 -1.71
C THR A 332 16.33 8.85 -3.19
N ALA A 333 16.99 9.98 -3.56
CA ALA A 333 17.30 10.30 -4.94
C ALA A 333 18.47 9.45 -5.47
N TYR A 334 19.51 9.25 -4.64
CA TYR A 334 20.66 8.42 -5.01
C TYR A 334 20.26 6.96 -5.22
N HIS A 335 19.42 6.43 -4.37
CA HIS A 335 18.89 5.06 -4.49
C HIS A 335 18.13 4.88 -5.81
N GLN A 336 17.31 5.86 -6.21
CA GLN A 336 16.55 5.84 -7.45
C GLN A 336 17.45 6.01 -8.69
N SER A 337 18.37 6.95 -8.66
CA SER A 337 19.24 7.27 -9.82
C SER A 337 20.57 7.90 -9.37
N PRO A 338 21.59 7.08 -9.09
CA PRO A 338 22.87 7.56 -8.56
C PRO A 338 23.51 8.70 -9.39
N ALA A 339 23.63 8.50 -10.70
CA ALA A 339 24.27 9.47 -11.59
C ALA A 339 23.55 10.82 -11.66
N ASN A 340 22.22 10.84 -11.45
CA ASN A 340 21.45 12.07 -11.46
C ASN A 340 21.37 12.71 -10.08
N ALA A 341 21.37 11.93 -9.00
CA ALA A 341 21.44 12.47 -7.65
C ALA A 341 22.71 13.29 -7.40
N LEU A 342 23.84 12.90 -8.00
CA LEU A 342 25.10 13.66 -7.96
C LEU A 342 25.03 15.02 -8.66
N LYS A 343 24.01 15.25 -9.50
CA LYS A 343 23.76 16.53 -10.17
C LYS A 343 22.86 17.47 -9.38
N VAL A 344 22.25 16.98 -8.29
CA VAL A 344 21.36 17.78 -7.44
C VAL A 344 22.18 18.92 -6.80
N PRO A 345 21.77 20.19 -6.98
CA PRO A 345 22.50 21.31 -6.37
C PRO A 345 22.52 21.20 -4.84
N LYS A 346 23.63 21.61 -4.23
CA LYS A 346 23.74 21.64 -2.77
C LYS A 346 22.66 22.53 -2.15
N ALA A 347 22.22 22.17 -0.97
CA ALA A 347 21.18 22.85 -0.24
C ALA A 347 21.62 23.14 1.20
N SER A 348 21.09 24.21 1.78
CA SER A 348 21.37 24.61 3.17
C SER A 348 20.36 24.06 4.17
N ASN A 349 19.21 23.58 3.70
CA ASN A 349 18.14 23.00 4.54
C ASN A 349 17.33 21.96 3.77
N LEU A 350 16.53 21.21 4.52
CA LEU A 350 15.76 20.07 4.01
C LEU A 350 14.74 20.48 2.93
N ALA A 351 14.06 21.63 3.09
CA ALA A 351 13.09 22.11 2.11
C ALA A 351 13.73 22.51 0.79
N GLN A 352 14.86 23.21 0.86
CA GLN A 352 15.64 23.56 -0.32
C GLN A 352 16.14 22.31 -1.03
N LEU A 353 16.64 21.32 -0.28
CA LEU A 353 17.11 20.06 -0.87
C LEU A 353 15.98 19.34 -1.63
N LYS A 354 14.79 19.24 -1.03
CA LYS A 354 13.62 18.67 -1.72
C LYS A 354 13.35 19.40 -3.04
N ASN A 355 13.35 20.73 -3.03
CA ASN A 355 13.07 21.52 -4.23
C ASN A 355 14.17 21.34 -5.29
N ASN A 356 15.43 21.28 -4.88
CA ASN A 356 16.56 21.02 -5.79
C ASN A 356 16.46 19.63 -6.43
N ILE A 357 16.06 18.60 -5.65
CA ILE A 357 15.82 17.26 -6.19
C ILE A 357 14.72 17.32 -7.25
N LEU A 358 13.57 17.92 -6.94
CA LEU A 358 12.44 18.00 -7.86
C LEU A 358 12.75 18.83 -9.12
N ALA A 359 13.66 19.79 -9.04
CA ALA A 359 14.12 20.56 -10.19
C ALA A 359 15.16 19.82 -11.05
N THR A 360 15.72 18.72 -10.57
CA THR A 360 16.75 17.93 -11.26
C THR A 360 16.11 16.78 -12.03
N TYR A 361 16.43 16.66 -13.34
CA TYR A 361 16.00 15.49 -14.13
C TYR A 361 16.69 14.20 -13.61
N PRO A 362 15.99 13.07 -13.48
CA PRO A 362 14.59 12.79 -13.86
C PRO A 362 13.58 12.91 -12.70
N PHE A 363 13.91 13.57 -11.59
CA PHE A 363 13.14 13.49 -10.33
C PHE A 363 11.86 14.33 -10.33
N GLY A 364 11.71 15.31 -11.22
CA GLY A 364 10.56 16.21 -11.27
C GLY A 364 9.18 15.53 -11.26
N PRO A 365 8.94 14.49 -12.09
CA PRO A 365 7.67 13.75 -12.09
C PRO A 365 7.33 13.02 -10.79
N TYR A 366 8.31 12.79 -9.91
CA TYR A 366 8.15 12.02 -8.68
C TYR A 366 7.82 12.90 -7.46
N THR A 367 7.02 13.95 -7.65
CA THR A 367 6.68 14.94 -6.62
C THR A 367 6.10 14.29 -5.36
N THR A 368 5.18 13.34 -5.50
CA THR A 368 4.57 12.62 -4.36
C THR A 368 5.62 11.92 -3.52
N ARG A 369 6.55 11.21 -4.17
CA ARG A 369 7.67 10.50 -3.55
C ARG A 369 8.51 11.41 -2.65
N TYR A 370 8.98 12.54 -3.19
CA TYR A 370 9.87 13.43 -2.46
C TYR A 370 9.14 14.30 -1.44
N ASN A 371 7.87 14.62 -1.65
CA ASN A 371 7.04 15.25 -0.62
C ASN A 371 6.80 14.30 0.55
N GLN A 372 6.56 13.03 0.31
CA GLN A 372 6.38 12.03 1.36
C GLN A 372 7.67 11.83 2.16
N ALA A 373 8.82 11.64 1.50
CA ALA A 373 10.11 11.54 2.17
C ALA A 373 10.43 12.79 3.01
N TYR A 374 10.19 13.97 2.45
CA TYR A 374 10.34 15.24 3.16
C TYR A 374 9.45 15.33 4.41
N SER A 375 8.19 14.96 4.30
CA SER A 375 7.23 14.99 5.42
C SER A 375 7.68 14.10 6.57
N LEU A 376 8.11 12.86 6.27
CA LEU A 376 8.64 11.94 7.27
C LEU A 376 9.87 12.51 8.00
N LEU A 377 10.80 13.07 7.23
CA LEU A 377 12.05 13.62 7.77
C LEU A 377 11.85 14.94 8.52
N SER A 378 10.87 15.75 8.15
CA SER A 378 10.61 17.04 8.81
C SER A 378 10.17 16.86 10.27
N VAL A 379 9.39 15.79 10.56
CA VAL A 379 8.87 15.50 11.91
C VAL A 379 9.79 14.59 12.74
N TRP A 380 10.76 13.93 12.11
CA TRP A 380 11.71 13.07 12.82
C TRP A 380 12.69 13.91 13.66
N ASP A 381 13.07 13.44 14.85
CA ASP A 381 14.03 14.11 15.73
C ASP A 381 15.50 13.92 15.32
N GLY A 382 15.77 13.08 14.33
CA GLY A 382 17.12 12.75 13.86
C GLY A 382 17.83 11.65 14.67
N LYS A 383 17.16 11.01 15.64
CA LYS A 383 17.79 10.05 16.57
C LYS A 383 16.91 8.83 16.87
N SER A 384 15.60 8.99 16.97
CA SER A 384 14.68 7.90 17.33
C SER A 384 14.60 6.84 16.24
N ASN A 385 14.31 5.61 16.63
CA ASN A 385 13.95 4.57 15.69
C ASN A 385 12.63 4.92 14.97
N PRO A 386 12.46 4.46 13.73
CA PRO A 386 11.17 4.58 13.06
C PRO A 386 10.10 3.76 13.80
N PRO A 387 8.81 3.99 13.50
CA PRO A 387 7.76 3.04 13.86
C PRO A 387 8.12 1.62 13.40
N ALA A 388 7.63 0.61 14.09
CA ALA A 388 7.82 -0.79 13.65
C ALA A 388 7.20 -0.99 12.26
N PHE A 389 7.94 -1.63 11.34
CA PHE A 389 7.53 -1.86 9.96
C PHE A 389 8.07 -3.18 9.42
#